data_d14e52863950d4c9811e507fafcfcd20
#
_entry.id   d14e52863950d4c9811e507fafcfcd20
#
_cell.length_a   1.000
_cell.length_b   1.000
_cell.length_c   1.000
_cell.angle_alpha   90.00
_cell.angle_beta   90.00
_cell.angle_gamma   90.00
#
_symmetry.space_group_name_H-M   'P 1'
#
loop_
_entity.id
_entity.type
_entity.pdbx_description
1 polymer ?
#
loop_
_entity_poly.entity_id
_entity_poly.type
_entity_poly.pdbx_seq_one_letter_code
_entity_poly.pdbx_strand_id
1 'polypeptide(L)'
;MYSKTKLLFVSSLIFLSACAPPEKLEEVNYRLKWLYNVSTVGDLYAETRGYFMRHGLKVNVKPGGPERDALKELELGHAQFGVASADQVLRAVAKGAPIVVLAQLFQVNPLHWIYRPDQIAFSGGDDLRGKRIGVTFGGNDEAILRALLARYGIAENQVTLFSVRYDYMPFYEKRVDFWPLYLNAQAVIIGEKLEKAGEPFAFLSPDQLGVRFVANSVVTTREMVEKRPETVKRFLNALLEGWRDALDPRHQEQAIQVLLEADRETPEAVVRRQLPVTRELMLPPAGVAFGTIDTAAWKQTEAILRSQKLIPGPVDVESLLFTFK
;
A
#
# COMPACT_ATOMS: atom_id res chain seq x y z
N MET A 1 -5.05 -28.31 -89.25
CA MET A 1 -5.14 -28.75 -87.80
C MET A 1 -4.61 -27.65 -86.97
N TYR A 2 -5.49 -26.79 -86.36
CA TYR A 2 -5.08 -25.69 -85.50
C TYR A 2 -5.31 -26.07 -84.04
N SER A 3 -4.21 -26.12 -83.27
CA SER A 3 -4.25 -26.35 -81.84
C SER A 3 -4.51 -25.03 -81.10
N LYS A 4 -5.59 -24.93 -80.35
CA LYS A 4 -5.96 -23.79 -79.53
C LYS A 4 -5.35 -24.01 -78.11
N THR A 5 -4.27 -23.30 -77.82
CA THR A 5 -3.71 -23.22 -76.44
C THR A 5 -4.56 -22.28 -75.60
N LYS A 6 -5.20 -22.78 -74.55
CA LYS A 6 -5.93 -21.96 -73.55
C LYS A 6 -4.94 -21.45 -72.52
N LEU A 7 -4.76 -20.12 -72.44
CA LEU A 7 -4.01 -19.44 -71.37
C LEU A 7 -4.93 -19.31 -70.16
N LEU A 8 -4.55 -19.98 -69.03
CA LEU A 8 -5.20 -19.79 -67.73
C LEU A 8 -4.55 -18.59 -67.07
N PHE A 9 -5.34 -17.52 -66.86
CA PHE A 9 -4.99 -16.38 -66.01
C PHE A 9 -5.28 -16.76 -64.55
N VAL A 10 -4.22 -17.02 -63.75
CA VAL A 10 -4.32 -17.16 -62.31
C VAL A 10 -4.25 -15.76 -61.70
N SER A 11 -5.41 -15.20 -61.30
CA SER A 11 -5.51 -13.96 -60.60
C SER A 11 -5.12 -14.16 -59.13
N SER A 12 -3.88 -13.75 -58.75
CA SER A 12 -3.42 -13.72 -57.35
C SER A 12 -4.08 -12.57 -56.65
N LEU A 13 -5.08 -12.85 -55.80
CA LEU A 13 -5.60 -11.88 -54.83
C LEU A 13 -4.55 -11.69 -53.73
N ILE A 14 -3.84 -10.56 -53.78
CA ILE A 14 -2.99 -10.08 -52.71
C ILE A 14 -3.91 -9.48 -51.62
N PHE A 15 -4.13 -10.23 -50.52
CA PHE A 15 -4.73 -9.70 -49.31
C PHE A 15 -3.75 -8.69 -48.67
N LEU A 16 -3.93 -7.41 -48.93
CA LEU A 16 -3.32 -6.37 -48.11
C LEU A 16 -3.98 -6.44 -46.72
N SER A 17 -3.30 -7.09 -45.76
CA SER A 17 -3.62 -6.90 -44.35
C SER A 17 -3.39 -5.42 -44.02
N ALA A 18 -4.46 -4.65 -43.98
CA ALA A 18 -4.44 -3.30 -43.46
C ALA A 18 -4.01 -3.37 -42.00
N CYS A 19 -2.77 -2.99 -41.70
CA CYS A 19 -2.30 -2.79 -40.36
C CYS A 19 -3.15 -1.70 -39.73
N ALA A 20 -4.06 -2.04 -38.82
CA ALA A 20 -4.82 -1.04 -38.08
C ALA A 20 -3.81 -0.09 -37.38
N PRO A 21 -4.05 1.22 -37.38
CA PRO A 21 -3.17 2.15 -36.69
C PRO A 21 -3.08 1.70 -35.21
N PRO A 22 -1.91 1.82 -34.58
CA PRO A 22 -1.74 1.43 -33.19
C PRO A 22 -2.80 2.17 -32.33
N GLU A 23 -3.56 1.40 -31.59
CA GLU A 23 -4.60 1.94 -30.71
C GLU A 23 -3.94 2.94 -29.73
N LYS A 24 -4.42 4.19 -29.76
CA LYS A 24 -3.84 5.25 -28.94
C LYS A 24 -4.10 4.94 -27.47
N LEU A 25 -3.03 4.64 -26.71
CA LEU A 25 -3.12 4.39 -25.30
C LEU A 25 -3.71 5.60 -24.57
N GLU A 26 -4.65 5.34 -23.69
CA GLU A 26 -5.23 6.36 -22.81
C GLU A 26 -4.25 6.69 -21.69
N GLU A 27 -3.85 7.97 -21.60
CA GLU A 27 -2.86 8.41 -20.61
C GLU A 27 -3.53 8.78 -19.28
N VAL A 28 -2.97 8.27 -18.17
CA VAL A 28 -3.41 8.56 -16.81
C VAL A 28 -2.22 8.70 -15.85
N ASN A 29 -2.37 9.57 -14.86
CA ASN A 29 -1.39 9.75 -13.80
C ASN A 29 -1.82 8.97 -12.55
N TYR A 30 -0.86 8.27 -11.95
CA TYR A 30 -1.01 7.51 -10.71
C TYR A 30 -0.02 8.01 -9.66
N ARG A 31 -0.54 8.62 -8.58
CA ARG A 31 0.26 9.19 -7.50
C ARG A 31 0.36 8.21 -6.32
N LEU A 32 1.58 7.78 -6.00
CA LEU A 32 1.84 6.94 -4.84
C LEU A 32 1.75 7.74 -3.53
N LYS A 33 1.61 7.03 -2.41
CA LYS A 33 1.55 7.64 -1.07
C LYS A 33 2.88 8.24 -0.64
N TRP A 34 3.99 7.59 -1.00
CA TRP A 34 5.34 7.92 -0.55
C TRP A 34 6.35 7.78 -1.68
N LEU A 35 7.63 8.03 -1.37
CA LEU A 35 8.76 7.74 -2.24
C LEU A 35 8.78 6.27 -2.63
N TYR A 36 9.47 5.94 -3.70
CA TYR A 36 9.67 4.55 -4.13
C TYR A 36 10.36 3.75 -3.03
N ASN A 37 9.82 2.62 -2.71
CA ASN A 37 10.33 1.67 -1.73
C ASN A 37 9.63 0.33 -1.94
N VAL A 38 9.95 -0.67 -1.13
CA VAL A 38 9.36 -2.01 -1.25
C VAL A 38 7.83 -2.03 -1.22
N SER A 39 7.17 -1.08 -0.55
CA SER A 39 5.70 -0.98 -0.52
C SER A 39 5.09 -0.46 -1.82
N THR A 40 5.90 -0.13 -2.82
CA THR A 40 5.48 0.36 -4.15
C THR A 40 5.96 -0.56 -5.27
N VAL A 41 6.55 -1.70 -4.95
CA VAL A 41 7.18 -2.59 -5.94
C VAL A 41 6.20 -3.08 -7.01
N GLY A 42 4.97 -3.42 -6.63
CA GLY A 42 3.98 -3.90 -7.59
C GLY A 42 3.41 -2.80 -8.48
N ASP A 43 3.35 -1.55 -7.99
CA ASP A 43 2.95 -0.39 -8.78
C ASP A 43 3.96 -0.16 -9.93
N LEU A 44 5.26 -0.17 -9.58
CA LEU A 44 6.36 -0.04 -10.53
C LEU A 44 6.46 -1.25 -11.46
N TYR A 45 6.21 -2.44 -10.94
CA TYR A 45 6.20 -3.67 -11.72
C TYR A 45 5.07 -3.66 -12.77
N ALA A 46 3.87 -3.20 -12.38
CA ALA A 46 2.76 -3.05 -13.31
C ALA A 46 3.07 -2.07 -14.46
N GLU A 47 3.77 -0.97 -14.16
CA GLU A 47 4.21 -0.01 -15.16
C GLU A 47 5.29 -0.61 -16.07
N THR A 48 6.42 -1.01 -15.50
CA THR A 48 7.63 -1.39 -16.23
C THR A 48 7.49 -2.71 -16.99
N ARG A 49 6.65 -3.63 -16.48
CA ARG A 49 6.38 -4.93 -17.14
C ARG A 49 5.20 -4.88 -18.11
N GLY A 50 4.66 -3.69 -18.37
CA GLY A 50 3.67 -3.43 -19.42
C GLY A 50 2.25 -3.92 -19.10
N TYR A 51 1.89 -4.15 -17.83
CA TYR A 51 0.52 -4.55 -17.46
C TYR A 51 -0.48 -3.48 -17.89
N PHE A 52 -0.22 -2.23 -17.60
CA PHE A 52 -1.10 -1.14 -18.03
C PHE A 52 -1.22 -1.03 -19.55
N MET A 53 -0.13 -1.20 -20.29
CA MET A 53 -0.16 -1.16 -21.75
C MET A 53 -1.03 -2.27 -22.36
N ARG A 54 -0.97 -3.48 -21.80
CA ARG A 54 -1.85 -4.60 -22.23
C ARG A 54 -3.33 -4.32 -22.00
N HIS A 55 -3.64 -3.42 -21.07
CA HIS A 55 -4.99 -2.95 -20.79
C HIS A 55 -5.33 -1.62 -21.48
N GLY A 56 -4.56 -1.20 -22.50
CA GLY A 56 -4.82 0.00 -23.30
C GLY A 56 -4.55 1.32 -22.55
N LEU A 57 -3.72 1.29 -21.51
CA LEU A 57 -3.39 2.47 -20.70
C LEU A 57 -1.89 2.78 -20.74
N LYS A 58 -1.57 4.06 -20.81
CA LYS A 58 -0.25 4.60 -20.50
C LYS A 58 -0.33 5.24 -19.11
N VAL A 59 0.14 4.54 -18.09
CA VAL A 59 0.11 5.01 -16.70
C VAL A 59 1.46 5.60 -16.34
N ASN A 60 1.46 6.83 -15.82
CA ASN A 60 2.64 7.48 -15.27
C ASN A 60 2.62 7.30 -13.76
N VAL A 61 3.38 6.33 -13.24
CA VAL A 61 3.52 6.08 -11.80
C VAL A 61 4.49 7.10 -11.21
N LYS A 62 4.03 7.92 -10.27
CA LYS A 62 4.80 9.00 -9.68
C LYS A 62 4.92 8.85 -8.17
N PRO A 63 6.11 9.06 -7.59
CA PRO A 63 6.29 8.98 -6.15
C PRO A 63 5.47 10.06 -5.44
N GLY A 64 4.98 9.75 -4.24
CA GLY A 64 4.38 10.71 -3.33
C GLY A 64 5.41 11.32 -2.37
N GLY A 65 4.93 11.79 -1.25
CA GLY A 65 5.77 12.37 -0.20
C GLY A 65 5.07 13.50 0.54
N PRO A 66 5.74 14.15 1.51
CA PRO A 66 5.12 15.20 2.33
C PRO A 66 4.56 16.38 1.54
N GLU A 67 5.20 16.72 0.41
CA GLU A 67 4.79 17.85 -0.45
C GLU A 67 3.95 17.43 -1.65
N ARG A 68 3.71 16.12 -1.82
CA ARG A 68 3.02 15.53 -2.98
C ARG A 68 1.98 14.53 -2.52
N ASP A 69 0.95 15.05 -1.86
CA ASP A 69 -0.16 14.27 -1.34
C ASP A 69 -1.06 13.75 -2.48
N ALA A 70 -1.27 12.43 -2.51
CA ALA A 70 -2.04 11.78 -3.56
C ALA A 70 -3.51 12.25 -3.57
N LEU A 71 -4.12 12.46 -2.40
CA LEU A 71 -5.53 12.87 -2.32
C LEU A 71 -5.70 14.29 -2.84
N LYS A 72 -4.78 15.19 -2.51
CA LYS A 72 -4.81 16.56 -3.02
C LYS A 72 -4.61 16.61 -4.55
N GLU A 73 -3.73 15.77 -5.09
CA GLU A 73 -3.56 15.70 -6.54
C GLU A 73 -4.78 15.13 -7.26
N LEU A 74 -5.50 14.19 -6.64
CA LEU A 74 -6.80 13.71 -7.13
C LEU A 74 -7.85 14.84 -7.14
N GLU A 75 -7.98 15.59 -6.05
CA GLU A 75 -8.92 16.73 -5.95
C GLU A 75 -8.65 17.81 -6.99
N LEU A 76 -7.37 18.05 -7.30
CA LEU A 76 -6.94 19.02 -8.30
C LEU A 76 -6.99 18.50 -9.75
N GLY A 77 -7.30 17.21 -9.96
CA GLY A 77 -7.30 16.57 -11.28
C GLY A 77 -5.91 16.31 -11.87
N HIS A 78 -4.84 16.50 -11.10
CA HIS A 78 -3.46 16.26 -11.53
C HIS A 78 -3.12 14.77 -11.61
N ALA A 79 -3.83 13.94 -10.84
CA ALA A 79 -3.80 12.49 -10.91
C ALA A 79 -5.22 11.92 -11.06
N GLN A 80 -5.35 10.77 -11.70
CA GLN A 80 -6.61 10.04 -11.86
C GLN A 80 -6.72 8.93 -10.81
N PHE A 81 -5.58 8.39 -10.38
CA PHE A 81 -5.50 7.35 -9.36
C PHE A 81 -4.45 7.72 -8.32
N GLY A 82 -4.62 7.20 -7.12
CA GLY A 82 -3.68 7.44 -6.02
C GLY A 82 -3.58 6.28 -5.05
N VAL A 83 -2.58 6.36 -4.16
CA VAL A 83 -2.45 5.48 -2.98
C VAL A 83 -2.52 6.34 -1.73
N ALA A 84 -3.36 5.94 -0.79
CA ALA A 84 -3.47 6.58 0.51
C ALA A 84 -3.81 5.55 1.61
N SER A 85 -3.50 5.86 2.86
CA SER A 85 -3.98 5.08 4.01
C SER A 85 -5.38 5.51 4.40
N ALA A 86 -6.10 4.62 5.10
CA ALA A 86 -7.50 4.87 5.45
C ALA A 86 -7.69 6.14 6.29
N ASP A 87 -6.75 6.46 7.19
CA ASP A 87 -6.81 7.69 7.99
C ASP A 87 -6.73 8.95 7.12
N GLN A 88 -5.87 8.95 6.10
CA GLN A 88 -5.78 10.05 5.14
C GLN A 88 -7.09 10.20 4.35
N VAL A 89 -7.60 9.08 3.82
CA VAL A 89 -8.85 9.06 3.06
C VAL A 89 -10.03 9.53 3.91
N LEU A 90 -10.20 8.98 5.12
CA LEU A 90 -11.29 9.34 6.01
C LEU A 90 -11.24 10.82 6.44
N ARG A 91 -10.04 11.36 6.70
CA ARG A 91 -9.85 12.79 6.99
C ARG A 91 -10.20 13.68 5.79
N ALA A 92 -9.86 13.28 4.58
CA ALA A 92 -10.16 14.02 3.37
C ALA A 92 -11.68 13.98 3.08
N VAL A 93 -12.30 12.78 3.11
CA VAL A 93 -13.74 12.61 2.89
C VAL A 93 -14.57 13.33 3.96
N ALA A 94 -14.16 13.31 5.23
CA ALA A 94 -14.81 14.05 6.29
C ALA A 94 -14.78 15.59 6.07
N LYS A 95 -13.90 16.08 5.19
CA LYS A 95 -13.82 17.47 4.74
C LYS A 95 -14.50 17.72 3.39
N GLY A 96 -15.14 16.69 2.82
CA GLY A 96 -15.89 16.79 1.57
C GLY A 96 -15.13 16.36 0.31
N ALA A 97 -13.93 15.78 0.43
CA ALA A 97 -13.20 15.28 -0.73
C ALA A 97 -13.98 14.14 -1.42
N PRO A 98 -14.15 14.15 -2.76
CA PRO A 98 -14.95 13.18 -3.48
C PRO A 98 -14.16 11.88 -3.77
N ILE A 99 -13.50 11.35 -2.77
CA ILE A 99 -12.62 10.17 -2.89
C ILE A 99 -13.43 8.88 -2.72
N VAL A 100 -13.07 7.86 -3.49
CA VAL A 100 -13.53 6.47 -3.34
C VAL A 100 -12.34 5.51 -3.33
N VAL A 101 -12.51 4.39 -2.64
CA VAL A 101 -11.50 3.34 -2.49
C VAL A 101 -11.80 2.21 -3.46
N LEU A 102 -10.83 1.80 -4.26
CA LEU A 102 -10.96 0.76 -5.29
C LEU A 102 -10.42 -0.60 -4.83
N ALA A 103 -9.35 -0.61 -4.03
CA ALA A 103 -8.74 -1.84 -3.52
C ALA A 103 -7.93 -1.54 -2.25
N GLN A 104 -7.79 -2.55 -1.40
CA GLN A 104 -6.89 -2.52 -0.24
C GLN A 104 -5.64 -3.34 -0.55
N LEU A 105 -4.46 -2.71 -0.53
CA LEU A 105 -3.20 -3.39 -0.86
C LEU A 105 -2.65 -4.16 0.34
N PHE A 106 -2.52 -3.52 1.51
CA PHE A 106 -2.08 -4.19 2.72
C PHE A 106 -3.25 -4.82 3.47
N GLN A 107 -3.20 -6.14 3.67
CA GLN A 107 -4.20 -6.86 4.47
C GLN A 107 -3.90 -6.75 5.96
N VAL A 108 -2.62 -6.64 6.33
CA VAL A 108 -2.15 -6.34 7.68
C VAL A 108 -1.39 -5.02 7.66
N ASN A 109 -1.64 -4.15 8.64
CA ASN A 109 -0.90 -2.91 8.74
C ASN A 109 0.58 -3.19 9.04
N PRO A 110 1.53 -2.67 8.26
CA PRO A 110 2.95 -2.89 8.53
C PRO A 110 3.46 -2.21 9.80
N LEU A 111 2.73 -1.26 10.37
CA LEU A 111 3.12 -0.57 11.60
C LEU A 111 3.01 -1.48 12.82
N HIS A 112 4.13 -1.69 13.48
CA HIS A 112 4.28 -2.48 14.68
C HIS A 112 5.16 -1.73 15.68
N TRP A 113 5.28 -2.28 16.91
CA TRP A 113 6.27 -1.82 17.89
C TRP A 113 7.26 -2.94 18.16
N ILE A 114 8.57 -2.66 18.01
CA ILE A 114 9.64 -3.56 18.42
C ILE A 114 9.91 -3.40 19.92
N TYR A 115 10.18 -4.52 20.59
CA TYR A 115 10.55 -4.56 22.00
C TYR A 115 11.57 -5.67 22.26
N ARG A 116 12.17 -5.71 23.47
CA ARG A 116 13.11 -6.75 23.92
C ARG A 116 12.42 -7.72 24.84
N PRO A 117 12.21 -9.00 24.44
CA PRO A 117 11.49 -10.00 25.24
C PRO A 117 12.25 -10.46 26.48
N ASP A 118 13.57 -10.27 26.52
CA ASP A 118 14.40 -10.53 27.72
C ASP A 118 14.23 -9.45 28.80
N GLN A 119 13.68 -8.28 28.46
CA GLN A 119 13.43 -7.17 29.38
C GLN A 119 11.95 -6.97 29.67
N ILE A 120 11.09 -7.42 28.78
CA ILE A 120 9.64 -7.22 28.87
C ILE A 120 8.94 -8.53 28.58
N ALA A 121 8.37 -9.15 29.61
CA ALA A 121 7.44 -10.26 29.43
C ALA A 121 6.13 -9.68 28.88
N PHE A 122 5.96 -9.76 27.56
CA PHE A 122 4.77 -9.25 26.87
C PHE A 122 3.87 -10.41 26.45
N SER A 123 2.68 -10.45 26.98
CA SER A 123 1.64 -11.46 26.70
C SER A 123 0.36 -10.86 26.14
N GLY A 124 0.16 -9.57 26.30
CA GLY A 124 -1.05 -8.87 25.83
C GLY A 124 -1.03 -7.38 26.12
N GLY A 125 -2.11 -6.69 25.72
CA GLY A 125 -2.18 -5.23 25.80
C GLY A 125 -2.10 -4.66 27.22
N ASP A 126 -2.49 -5.42 28.24
CA ASP A 126 -2.38 -5.00 29.65
C ASP A 126 -0.92 -4.77 30.08
N ASP A 127 0.03 -5.45 29.45
CA ASP A 127 1.46 -5.31 29.74
C ASP A 127 2.04 -3.97 29.27
N LEU A 128 1.26 -3.16 28.55
CA LEU A 128 1.64 -1.79 28.20
C LEU A 128 1.64 -0.83 29.42
N ARG A 129 0.97 -1.19 30.52
CA ARG A 129 0.94 -0.36 31.73
C ARG A 129 2.35 -0.12 32.28
N GLY A 130 2.65 1.12 32.61
CA GLY A 130 3.94 1.52 33.14
C GLY A 130 5.08 1.56 32.13
N LYS A 131 4.83 1.27 30.84
CA LYS A 131 5.87 1.21 29.81
C LYS A 131 6.17 2.57 29.19
N ARG A 132 7.40 2.69 28.71
CA ARG A 132 7.88 3.83 27.90
C ARG A 132 7.68 3.48 26.43
N ILE A 133 6.74 4.13 25.78
CA ILE A 133 6.31 3.78 24.44
C ILE A 133 6.63 4.92 23.46
N GLY A 134 7.41 4.62 22.44
CA GLY A 134 7.70 5.54 21.36
C GLY A 134 6.47 5.85 20.53
N VAL A 135 6.29 7.11 20.15
CA VAL A 135 5.18 7.59 19.33
C VAL A 135 5.59 8.81 18.51
N THR A 136 5.14 8.88 17.26
CA THR A 136 5.25 10.08 16.42
C THR A 136 3.99 10.92 16.62
N PHE A 137 4.08 11.97 17.40
CA PHE A 137 2.91 12.85 17.65
C PHE A 137 2.35 13.41 16.35
N GLY A 138 1.04 13.27 16.16
CA GLY A 138 0.33 13.58 14.92
C GLY A 138 0.36 12.49 13.87
N GLY A 139 1.14 11.41 14.09
CA GLY A 139 1.24 10.25 13.20
C GLY A 139 0.11 9.24 13.37
N ASN A 140 0.07 8.26 12.46
CA ASN A 140 -0.88 7.15 12.56
C ASN A 140 -0.54 6.18 13.70
N ASP A 141 0.73 6.06 14.07
CA ASP A 141 1.20 5.28 15.22
C ASP A 141 0.64 5.84 16.54
N GLU A 142 0.52 7.16 16.70
CA GLU A 142 -0.17 7.76 17.85
C GLU A 142 -1.64 7.33 17.89
N ALA A 143 -2.35 7.45 16.77
CA ALA A 143 -3.77 7.10 16.71
C ALA A 143 -4.00 5.60 17.04
N ILE A 144 -3.15 4.72 16.53
CA ILE A 144 -3.19 3.27 16.79
C ILE A 144 -2.86 2.98 18.25
N LEU A 145 -1.81 3.60 18.80
CA LEU A 145 -1.44 3.40 20.21
C LEU A 145 -2.56 3.84 21.16
N ARG A 146 -3.14 5.03 20.94
CA ARG A 146 -4.26 5.51 21.74
C ARG A 146 -5.47 4.58 21.66
N ALA A 147 -5.74 3.98 20.50
CA ALA A 147 -6.78 2.97 20.34
C ALA A 147 -6.45 1.68 21.12
N LEU A 148 -5.20 1.23 21.12
CA LEU A 148 -4.75 0.11 21.95
C LEU A 148 -4.94 0.42 23.44
N LEU A 149 -4.46 1.56 23.91
CA LEU A 149 -4.62 1.95 25.32
C LEU A 149 -6.11 1.98 25.72
N ALA A 150 -6.96 2.61 24.90
CA ALA A 150 -8.40 2.68 25.15
C ALA A 150 -9.05 1.29 25.19
N ARG A 151 -8.67 0.39 24.28
CA ARG A 151 -9.19 -0.97 24.22
C ARG A 151 -8.91 -1.77 25.50
N TYR A 152 -7.74 -1.57 26.09
CA TYR A 152 -7.31 -2.25 27.34
C TYR A 152 -7.56 -1.41 28.59
N GLY A 153 -8.35 -0.34 28.49
CA GLY A 153 -8.69 0.51 29.63
C GLY A 153 -7.46 1.13 30.30
N ILE A 154 -6.43 1.46 29.54
CA ILE A 154 -5.20 2.06 30.02
C ILE A 154 -5.31 3.56 29.83
N ALA A 155 -5.31 4.32 30.94
CA ALA A 155 -5.26 5.77 30.87
C ALA A 155 -3.86 6.24 30.42
N GLU A 156 -3.78 7.34 29.68
CA GLU A 156 -2.51 7.84 29.13
C GLU A 156 -1.44 8.12 30.21
N ASN A 157 -1.87 8.54 31.41
CA ASN A 157 -0.97 8.73 32.53
C ASN A 157 -0.41 7.42 33.14
N GLN A 158 -0.86 6.26 32.68
CA GLN A 158 -0.34 4.95 33.08
C GLN A 158 0.76 4.44 32.14
N VAL A 159 1.13 5.20 31.13
CA VAL A 159 2.26 4.94 30.22
C VAL A 159 3.11 6.21 30.12
N THR A 160 4.35 6.05 29.65
CA THR A 160 5.19 7.21 29.31
C THR A 160 5.32 7.26 27.79
N LEU A 161 4.71 8.28 27.15
CA LEU A 161 4.87 8.48 25.71
C LEU A 161 6.20 9.19 25.45
N PHE A 162 6.98 8.59 24.55
CA PHE A 162 8.29 9.11 24.16
C PHE A 162 8.21 9.57 22.70
N SER A 163 8.48 10.87 22.46
CA SER A 163 8.49 11.41 21.10
C SER A 163 9.59 10.76 20.27
N VAL A 164 9.20 10.05 19.22
CA VAL A 164 10.13 9.49 18.26
C VAL A 164 10.20 10.40 17.03
N ARG A 165 11.42 10.55 16.56
CA ARG A 165 11.71 11.14 15.26
C ARG A 165 12.63 10.16 14.57
N TYR A 166 13.02 10.12 13.48
CA TYR A 166 13.84 9.14 12.74
C TYR A 166 15.16 8.70 13.43
N ASP A 167 15.24 8.85 14.76
CA ASP A 167 16.41 8.51 15.58
C ASP A 167 16.11 7.30 16.47
N TYR A 168 16.68 6.15 16.14
CA TYR A 168 16.52 4.88 16.88
C TYR A 168 17.42 4.75 18.10
N MET A 169 18.29 5.73 18.40
CA MET A 169 19.21 5.67 19.54
C MET A 169 18.48 5.45 20.87
N PRO A 170 17.33 6.09 21.17
CA PRO A 170 16.63 5.85 22.42
C PRO A 170 16.21 4.38 22.64
N PHE A 171 15.92 3.65 21.56
CA PHE A 171 15.62 2.22 21.61
C PHE A 171 16.89 1.40 21.84
N TYR A 172 17.98 1.68 21.11
CA TYR A 172 19.26 0.99 21.31
C TYR A 172 19.84 1.21 22.70
N GLU A 173 19.70 2.41 23.25
CA GLU A 173 20.13 2.78 24.61
C GLU A 173 19.14 2.30 25.71
N LYS A 174 18.11 1.54 25.36
CA LYS A 174 17.11 0.99 26.30
C LYS A 174 16.35 2.05 27.11
N ARG A 175 16.27 3.28 26.56
CA ARG A 175 15.49 4.37 27.16
C ARG A 175 13.99 4.27 26.88
N VAL A 176 13.62 3.48 25.85
CA VAL A 176 12.25 3.23 25.41
C VAL A 176 12.03 1.72 25.36
N ASP A 177 10.88 1.27 25.82
CA ASP A 177 10.52 -0.14 25.91
C ASP A 177 9.93 -0.66 24.60
N PHE A 178 9.09 0.13 23.95
CA PHE A 178 8.43 -0.17 22.68
C PHE A 178 8.71 0.94 21.68
N TRP A 179 9.21 0.58 20.48
CA TRP A 179 9.55 1.54 19.44
C TRP A 179 8.73 1.29 18.16
N PRO A 180 8.01 2.29 17.60
CA PRO A 180 7.21 2.11 16.38
C PRO A 180 8.10 1.98 15.14
N LEU A 181 7.73 1.06 14.25
CA LEU A 181 8.42 0.82 13.00
C LEU A 181 7.51 0.11 12.00
N TYR A 182 7.89 0.11 10.73
CA TYR A 182 7.25 -0.68 9.71
C TYR A 182 7.99 -2.01 9.52
N LEU A 183 7.27 -3.14 9.63
CA LEU A 183 7.85 -4.49 9.52
C LEU A 183 8.62 -4.71 8.23
N ASN A 184 8.08 -4.24 7.10
CA ASN A 184 8.70 -4.38 5.79
C ASN A 184 9.72 -3.28 5.46
N ALA A 185 10.06 -2.42 6.41
CA ALA A 185 11.03 -1.35 6.19
C ALA A 185 12.07 -1.34 7.31
N GLN A 186 11.86 -0.54 8.36
CA GLN A 186 12.85 -0.34 9.43
C GLN A 186 13.11 -1.62 10.23
N ALA A 187 12.11 -2.50 10.42
CA ALA A 187 12.29 -3.73 11.17
C ALA A 187 13.39 -4.63 10.61
N VAL A 188 13.52 -4.68 9.29
CA VAL A 188 14.57 -5.48 8.62
C VAL A 188 15.97 -4.97 8.99
N ILE A 189 16.15 -3.65 9.00
CA ILE A 189 17.45 -3.01 9.29
C ILE A 189 17.77 -3.09 10.78
N ILE A 190 16.80 -2.78 11.63
CA ILE A 190 16.97 -2.79 13.09
C ILE A 190 17.16 -4.22 13.58
N GLY A 191 16.36 -5.16 13.08
CA GLY A 191 16.46 -6.59 13.43
C GLY A 191 17.85 -7.14 13.11
N GLU A 192 18.37 -6.88 11.91
CA GLU A 192 19.73 -7.31 11.55
C GLU A 192 20.80 -6.77 12.49
N LYS A 193 20.68 -5.51 12.91
CA LYS A 193 21.63 -4.91 13.87
C LYS A 193 21.56 -5.56 15.23
N LEU A 194 20.34 -5.86 15.72
CA LEU A 194 20.14 -6.55 17.00
C LEU A 194 20.61 -8.01 16.94
N GLU A 195 20.33 -8.73 15.86
CA GLU A 195 20.81 -10.10 15.63
C GLU A 195 22.32 -10.16 15.67
N LYS A 196 23.04 -9.24 14.97
CA LYS A 196 24.50 -9.14 15.00
C LYS A 196 25.07 -8.82 16.39
N ALA A 197 24.27 -8.14 17.22
CA ALA A 197 24.64 -7.84 18.61
C ALA A 197 24.27 -8.96 19.59
N GLY A 198 23.59 -10.02 19.13
CA GLY A 198 23.04 -11.10 19.99
C GLY A 198 21.90 -10.63 20.90
N GLU A 199 21.25 -9.52 20.55
CA GLU A 199 20.12 -8.97 21.32
C GLU A 199 18.79 -9.53 20.80
N PRO A 200 17.98 -10.20 21.64
CA PRO A 200 16.67 -10.69 21.24
C PRO A 200 15.68 -9.53 21.05
N PHE A 201 14.78 -9.68 20.07
CA PHE A 201 13.70 -8.74 19.84
C PHE A 201 12.43 -9.46 19.41
N ALA A 202 11.30 -8.79 19.61
CA ALA A 202 9.97 -9.25 19.17
C ALA A 202 9.13 -8.05 18.75
N PHE A 203 7.97 -8.33 18.14
CA PHE A 203 7.05 -7.29 17.66
C PHE A 203 5.69 -7.38 18.35
N LEU A 204 5.18 -6.23 18.78
CA LEU A 204 3.79 -6.03 19.14
C LEU A 204 3.01 -5.68 17.87
N SER A 205 2.02 -6.51 17.55
CA SER A 205 1.10 -6.30 16.45
C SER A 205 -0.22 -5.68 16.95
N PRO A 206 -0.60 -4.47 16.53
CA PRO A 206 -1.90 -3.90 16.88
C PRO A 206 -3.07 -4.78 16.41
N ASP A 207 -2.94 -5.37 15.22
CA ASP A 207 -3.97 -6.24 14.63
C ASP A 207 -4.24 -7.47 15.49
N GLN A 208 -3.18 -8.15 15.99
CA GLN A 208 -3.30 -9.29 16.91
C GLN A 208 -3.93 -8.88 18.26
N LEU A 209 -3.76 -7.63 18.66
CA LEU A 209 -4.39 -7.06 19.84
C LEU A 209 -5.79 -6.49 19.57
N GLY A 210 -6.34 -6.73 18.36
CA GLY A 210 -7.69 -6.35 17.97
C GLY A 210 -7.87 -4.89 17.58
N VAL A 211 -6.79 -4.17 17.27
CA VAL A 211 -6.82 -2.82 16.70
C VAL A 211 -6.37 -2.88 15.25
N ARG A 212 -7.35 -2.93 14.35
CA ARG A 212 -7.14 -2.99 12.90
C ARG A 212 -7.22 -1.57 12.34
N PHE A 213 -6.18 -1.18 11.63
CA PHE A 213 -6.05 0.14 11.04
C PHE A 213 -5.54 0.00 9.61
N VAL A 214 -6.37 0.35 8.64
CA VAL A 214 -6.06 0.05 7.23
C VAL A 214 -4.94 0.93 6.71
N ALA A 215 -3.93 0.29 6.12
CA ALA A 215 -2.78 0.93 5.50
C ALA A 215 -3.07 1.30 4.02
N ASN A 216 -2.08 1.14 3.13
CA ASN A 216 -2.18 1.58 1.75
C ASN A 216 -3.34 0.93 0.99
N SER A 217 -4.14 1.79 0.37
CA SER A 217 -5.27 1.43 -0.49
C SER A 217 -5.23 2.25 -1.78
N VAL A 218 -5.74 1.67 -2.86
CA VAL A 218 -5.87 2.33 -4.17
C VAL A 218 -7.13 3.19 -4.15
N VAL A 219 -6.99 4.44 -4.53
CA VAL A 219 -8.07 5.43 -4.50
C VAL A 219 -8.22 6.17 -5.82
N THR A 220 -9.41 6.69 -6.06
CA THR A 220 -9.73 7.58 -7.17
C THR A 220 -10.81 8.57 -6.75
N THR A 221 -11.31 9.39 -7.65
CA THR A 221 -12.44 10.28 -7.40
C THR A 221 -13.77 9.62 -7.79
N ARG A 222 -14.88 10.06 -7.16
CA ARG A 222 -16.24 9.66 -7.54
C ARG A 222 -16.51 9.97 -9.01
N GLU A 223 -16.05 11.12 -9.50
CA GLU A 223 -16.18 11.51 -10.89
C GLU A 223 -15.53 10.51 -11.85
N MET A 224 -14.34 9.99 -11.54
CA MET A 224 -13.67 8.96 -12.34
C MET A 224 -14.51 7.70 -12.45
N VAL A 225 -15.08 7.24 -11.33
CA VAL A 225 -15.94 6.04 -11.32
C VAL A 225 -17.23 6.24 -12.13
N GLU A 226 -17.84 7.42 -12.07
CA GLU A 226 -19.10 7.74 -12.74
C GLU A 226 -18.90 8.01 -14.24
N LYS A 227 -17.86 8.79 -14.62
CA LYS A 227 -17.65 9.23 -15.99
C LYS A 227 -16.71 8.35 -16.81
N ARG A 228 -15.79 7.61 -16.16
CA ARG A 228 -14.78 6.78 -16.82
C ARG A 228 -14.66 5.37 -16.19
N PRO A 229 -15.79 4.64 -15.97
CA PRO A 229 -15.79 3.35 -15.27
C PRO A 229 -14.89 2.31 -15.95
N GLU A 230 -14.85 2.28 -17.29
CA GLU A 230 -14.00 1.34 -18.03
C GLU A 230 -12.50 1.63 -17.84
N THR A 231 -12.13 2.90 -17.75
CA THR A 231 -10.73 3.28 -17.43
C THR A 231 -10.36 2.83 -16.03
N VAL A 232 -11.26 3.02 -15.05
CA VAL A 232 -11.07 2.57 -13.66
C VAL A 232 -10.90 1.05 -13.61
N LYS A 233 -11.76 0.30 -14.33
CA LYS A 233 -11.70 -1.17 -14.39
C LYS A 233 -10.41 -1.67 -15.01
N ARG A 234 -10.01 -1.12 -16.17
CA ARG A 234 -8.76 -1.47 -16.87
C ARG A 234 -7.54 -1.18 -16.00
N PHE A 235 -7.51 0.00 -15.36
CA PHE A 235 -6.44 0.39 -14.45
C PHE A 235 -6.32 -0.59 -13.27
N LEU A 236 -7.43 -0.86 -12.58
CA LEU A 236 -7.44 -1.70 -11.40
C LEU A 236 -7.03 -3.15 -11.73
N ASN A 237 -7.55 -3.72 -12.82
CA ASN A 237 -7.19 -5.05 -13.25
C ASN A 237 -5.68 -5.15 -13.54
N ALA A 238 -5.15 -4.23 -14.34
CA ALA A 238 -3.72 -4.19 -14.69
C ALA A 238 -2.83 -4.05 -13.45
N LEU A 239 -3.21 -3.15 -12.54
CA LEU A 239 -2.49 -2.93 -11.29
C LEU A 239 -2.45 -4.18 -10.41
N LEU A 240 -3.61 -4.81 -10.18
CA LEU A 240 -3.72 -5.99 -9.32
C LEU A 240 -3.04 -7.23 -9.95
N GLU A 241 -3.04 -7.36 -11.29
CA GLU A 241 -2.25 -8.38 -11.99
C GLU A 241 -0.75 -8.14 -11.75
N GLY A 242 -0.27 -6.92 -11.96
CA GLY A 242 1.13 -6.55 -11.74
C GLY A 242 1.58 -6.78 -10.30
N TRP A 243 0.75 -6.44 -9.33
CA TRP A 243 1.03 -6.69 -7.91
C TRP A 243 1.10 -8.18 -7.58
N ARG A 244 0.16 -9.00 -8.07
CA ARG A 244 0.19 -10.47 -7.86
C ARG A 244 1.47 -11.08 -8.39
N ASP A 245 1.90 -10.67 -9.59
CA ASP A 245 3.13 -11.17 -10.19
C ASP A 245 4.39 -10.65 -9.47
N ALA A 246 4.42 -9.39 -9.05
CA ALA A 246 5.54 -8.84 -8.28
C ALA A 246 5.72 -9.53 -6.91
N LEU A 247 4.62 -10.00 -6.30
CA LEU A 247 4.62 -10.73 -5.04
C LEU A 247 4.84 -12.24 -5.22
N ASP A 248 4.80 -12.78 -6.44
CA ASP A 248 5.08 -14.19 -6.69
C ASP A 248 6.58 -14.48 -6.48
N PRO A 249 6.95 -15.49 -5.65
CA PRO A 249 8.35 -15.87 -5.47
C PRO A 249 9.11 -16.17 -6.76
N ARG A 250 8.43 -16.66 -7.79
CA ARG A 250 9.02 -16.96 -9.10
C ARG A 250 9.51 -15.70 -9.83
N HIS A 251 8.93 -14.54 -9.53
CA HIS A 251 9.27 -13.26 -10.15
C HIS A 251 10.08 -12.34 -9.21
N GLN A 252 10.51 -12.85 -8.05
CA GLN A 252 11.19 -12.06 -7.03
C GLN A 252 12.39 -11.27 -7.55
N GLU A 253 13.26 -11.88 -8.35
CA GLU A 253 14.43 -11.21 -8.92
C GLU A 253 14.02 -10.04 -9.82
N GLN A 254 13.00 -10.23 -10.63
CA GLN A 254 12.49 -9.19 -11.52
C GLN A 254 11.85 -8.03 -10.73
N ALA A 255 11.13 -8.34 -9.65
CA ALA A 255 10.53 -7.33 -8.78
C ALA A 255 11.60 -6.51 -8.06
N ILE A 256 12.66 -7.16 -7.59
CA ILE A 256 13.81 -6.49 -6.97
C ILE A 256 14.49 -5.56 -7.97
N GLN A 257 14.78 -6.01 -9.18
CA GLN A 257 15.44 -5.18 -10.22
C GLN A 257 14.60 -3.95 -10.56
N VAL A 258 13.29 -4.12 -10.77
CA VAL A 258 12.37 -3.00 -11.01
C VAL A 258 12.41 -1.97 -9.89
N LEU A 259 12.45 -2.42 -8.64
CA LEU A 259 12.53 -1.49 -7.51
C LEU A 259 13.87 -0.77 -7.45
N LEU A 260 14.99 -1.48 -7.65
CA LEU A 260 16.34 -0.89 -7.58
C LEU A 260 16.61 0.14 -8.69
N GLU A 261 15.94 0.03 -9.83
CA GLU A 261 15.99 1.05 -10.89
C GLU A 261 15.36 2.37 -10.46
N ALA A 262 14.32 2.31 -9.62
CA ALA A 262 13.57 3.47 -9.13
C ALA A 262 14.09 3.99 -7.76
N ASP A 263 14.40 3.08 -6.83
CA ASP A 263 14.97 3.36 -5.51
C ASP A 263 16.46 2.99 -5.50
N ARG A 264 17.33 3.99 -5.69
CA ARG A 264 18.77 3.81 -5.73
C ARG A 264 19.44 4.00 -4.36
N GLU A 265 18.68 4.36 -3.34
CA GLU A 265 19.19 4.64 -2.01
C GLU A 265 19.20 3.38 -1.12
N THR A 266 18.20 2.50 -1.31
CA THR A 266 18.09 1.27 -0.52
C THR A 266 19.01 0.18 -1.07
N PRO A 267 19.95 -0.35 -0.26
CA PRO A 267 20.84 -1.43 -0.69
C PRO A 267 20.04 -2.68 -1.12
N GLU A 268 20.49 -3.36 -2.18
CA GLU A 268 19.85 -4.57 -2.71
C GLU A 268 19.62 -5.64 -1.63
N ALA A 269 20.62 -5.87 -0.77
CA ALA A 269 20.53 -6.85 0.31
C ALA A 269 19.37 -6.54 1.29
N VAL A 270 19.04 -5.26 1.49
CA VAL A 270 17.91 -4.81 2.31
C VAL A 270 16.60 -5.07 1.56
N VAL A 271 16.50 -4.69 0.29
CA VAL A 271 15.32 -4.94 -0.55
C VAL A 271 14.98 -6.44 -0.60
N ARG A 272 15.98 -7.30 -0.75
CA ARG A 272 15.83 -8.76 -0.76
C ARG A 272 15.22 -9.31 0.53
N ARG A 273 15.47 -8.70 1.66
CA ARG A 273 14.89 -9.06 2.96
C ARG A 273 13.51 -8.44 3.18
N GLN A 274 13.26 -7.25 2.65
CA GLN A 274 12.00 -6.52 2.79
C GLN A 274 10.87 -7.12 1.95
N LEU A 275 11.16 -7.61 0.75
CA LEU A 275 10.13 -8.08 -0.19
C LEU A 275 9.33 -9.28 0.34
N PRO A 276 9.93 -10.33 0.93
CA PRO A 276 9.18 -11.42 1.56
C PRO A 276 8.24 -10.94 2.67
N VAL A 277 8.69 -10.02 3.52
CA VAL A 277 7.87 -9.44 4.60
C VAL A 277 6.71 -8.64 4.00
N THR A 278 6.96 -7.87 2.93
CA THR A 278 5.91 -7.13 2.22
C THR A 278 4.86 -8.08 1.67
N ARG A 279 5.27 -9.21 1.10
CA ARG A 279 4.37 -10.26 0.60
C ARG A 279 3.44 -10.77 1.69
N GLU A 280 3.98 -11.12 2.86
CA GLU A 280 3.18 -11.62 3.99
C GLU A 280 2.14 -10.62 4.46
N LEU A 281 2.47 -9.33 4.48
CA LEU A 281 1.56 -8.26 4.90
C LEU A 281 0.48 -7.94 3.89
N MET A 282 0.74 -8.20 2.60
CA MET A 282 -0.16 -7.82 1.51
C MET A 282 -1.04 -8.96 1.01
N LEU A 283 -0.56 -10.21 1.04
CA LEU A 283 -1.33 -11.34 0.56
C LEU A 283 -2.52 -11.63 1.49
N PRO A 284 -3.73 -11.72 0.92
CA PRO A 284 -4.90 -12.11 1.69
C PRO A 284 -4.87 -13.59 2.07
N PRO A 285 -5.72 -14.03 3.02
CA PRO A 285 -5.92 -15.44 3.31
C PRO A 285 -6.31 -16.24 2.06
N ALA A 286 -6.03 -17.55 2.08
CA ALA A 286 -6.38 -18.43 0.98
C ALA A 286 -7.87 -18.33 0.60
N GLY A 287 -8.15 -18.23 -0.69
CA GLY A 287 -9.51 -18.09 -1.22
C GLY A 287 -10.05 -16.66 -1.29
N VAL A 288 -9.32 -15.68 -0.76
CA VAL A 288 -9.66 -14.26 -0.88
C VAL A 288 -8.85 -13.62 -2.00
N ALA A 289 -9.49 -12.83 -2.86
CA ALA A 289 -8.81 -12.15 -3.96
C ALA A 289 -7.87 -11.05 -3.45
N PHE A 290 -6.71 -10.90 -4.09
CA PHE A 290 -5.81 -9.78 -3.81
C PHE A 290 -6.50 -8.45 -4.15
N GLY A 291 -6.34 -7.47 -3.27
CA GLY A 291 -7.00 -6.17 -3.38
C GLY A 291 -8.38 -6.10 -2.72
N THR A 292 -8.89 -7.21 -2.15
CA THR A 292 -10.15 -7.22 -1.41
C THR A 292 -10.11 -6.20 -0.26
N ILE A 293 -11.19 -5.46 -0.12
CA ILE A 293 -11.34 -4.43 0.92
C ILE A 293 -11.97 -5.05 2.16
N ASP A 294 -11.32 -4.90 3.30
CA ASP A 294 -11.85 -5.27 4.60
C ASP A 294 -12.72 -4.14 5.18
N THR A 295 -14.01 -4.19 4.86
CA THR A 295 -14.98 -3.19 5.33
C THR A 295 -15.00 -3.06 6.86
N ALA A 296 -14.82 -4.15 7.59
CA ALA A 296 -14.82 -4.11 9.05
C ALA A 296 -13.60 -3.35 9.60
N ALA A 297 -12.42 -3.55 9.00
CA ALA A 297 -11.22 -2.79 9.36
C ALA A 297 -11.34 -1.30 9.02
N TRP A 298 -11.98 -0.96 7.89
CA TRP A 298 -12.28 0.42 7.52
C TRP A 298 -13.23 1.10 8.51
N LYS A 299 -14.32 0.40 8.91
CA LYS A 299 -15.25 0.89 9.95
C LYS A 299 -14.55 1.07 11.29
N GLN A 300 -13.65 0.16 11.66
CA GLN A 300 -12.87 0.30 12.89
C GLN A 300 -11.90 1.48 12.81
N THR A 301 -11.23 1.69 11.67
CA THR A 301 -10.36 2.87 11.47
C THR A 301 -11.16 4.17 11.61
N GLU A 302 -12.35 4.24 11.00
CA GLU A 302 -13.26 5.40 11.16
C GLU A 302 -13.63 5.64 12.63
N ALA A 303 -14.07 4.59 13.34
CA ALA A 303 -14.46 4.69 14.73
C ALA A 303 -13.30 5.16 15.64
N ILE A 304 -12.07 4.71 15.38
CA ILE A 304 -10.86 5.17 16.07
C ILE A 304 -10.66 6.67 15.83
N LEU A 305 -10.65 7.11 14.58
CA LEU A 305 -10.44 8.53 14.25
C LEU A 305 -11.52 9.43 14.86
N ARG A 306 -12.78 8.98 14.84
CA ARG A 306 -13.91 9.70 15.40
C ARG A 306 -13.82 9.80 16.92
N SER A 307 -13.51 8.70 17.62
CA SER A 307 -13.37 8.67 19.08
C SER A 307 -12.27 9.61 19.57
N GLN A 308 -11.21 9.78 18.77
CA GLN A 308 -10.09 10.66 19.07
C GLN A 308 -10.28 12.09 18.53
N LYS A 309 -11.46 12.40 17.97
CA LYS A 309 -11.79 13.71 17.37
C LYS A 309 -10.83 14.12 16.24
N LEU A 310 -10.29 13.14 15.53
CA LEU A 310 -9.40 13.35 14.39
C LEU A 310 -10.15 13.57 13.07
N ILE A 311 -11.46 13.32 13.08
CA ILE A 311 -12.43 13.71 12.05
C ILE A 311 -13.61 14.42 12.71
N PRO A 312 -14.24 15.40 12.03
CA PRO A 312 -15.29 16.27 12.64
C PRO A 312 -16.62 15.53 12.85
N GLY A 313 -16.87 14.44 12.16
CA GLY A 313 -18.10 13.68 12.23
C GLY A 313 -17.97 12.28 11.63
N PRO A 314 -19.03 11.47 11.64
CA PRO A 314 -19.01 10.14 11.05
C PRO A 314 -18.84 10.20 9.54
N VAL A 315 -18.11 9.21 9.00
CA VAL A 315 -17.96 8.98 7.56
C VAL A 315 -18.71 7.70 7.21
N ASP A 316 -19.57 7.76 6.20
CA ASP A 316 -20.23 6.56 5.67
C ASP A 316 -19.19 5.72 4.88
N VAL A 317 -18.59 4.77 5.58
CA VAL A 317 -17.58 3.88 5.04
C VAL A 317 -18.09 3.07 3.85
N GLU A 318 -19.36 2.60 3.89
CA GLU A 318 -19.89 1.75 2.82
C GLU A 318 -20.00 2.52 1.49
N SER A 319 -20.42 3.77 1.54
CA SER A 319 -20.50 4.63 0.35
C SER A 319 -19.12 5.01 -0.23
N LEU A 320 -18.09 4.86 0.58
CA LEU A 320 -16.70 5.14 0.22
C LEU A 320 -16.04 4.00 -0.55
N LEU A 321 -16.42 2.75 -0.24
CA LEU A 321 -15.82 1.55 -0.80
C LEU A 321 -16.52 1.16 -2.11
N PHE A 322 -15.76 1.17 -3.20
CA PHE A 322 -16.30 0.87 -4.53
C PHE A 322 -15.92 -0.55 -4.97
N THR A 323 -16.93 -1.30 -5.39
CA THR A 323 -16.75 -2.62 -6.02
C THR A 323 -17.47 -2.65 -7.36
N PHE A 324 -16.77 -3.13 -8.41
CA PHE A 324 -17.43 -3.40 -9.68
C PHE A 324 -18.47 -4.52 -9.48
N LYS A 325 -19.68 -4.25 -9.91
CA LYS A 325 -20.76 -5.24 -9.96
C LYS A 325 -20.60 -6.16 -11.15
#